data_31524750575e1c52772acbbd2652ebf3
#
_entry.id   31524750575e1c52772acbbd2652ebf3
#
_cell.length_a   1.000
_cell.length_b   1.000
_cell.length_c   1.000
_cell.angle_alpha   90.00
_cell.angle_beta   90.00
_cell.angle_gamma   90.00
#
_symmetry.space_group_name_H-M   'P 1'
#
loop_
_entity.id
_entity.type
_entity.pdbx_description
1 polymer ?
#
loop_
_entity_poly.entity_id
_entity_poly.type
_entity_poly.pdbx_seq_one_letter_code
_entity_poly.pdbx_strand_id
1 'polypeptide(L)'
;MSETGRPPAEAMTNPRADRVRDVAKLTGRSGRLKRRQFLAEGPQSVREALRAHRECLAAGGTAVVEALYGTVESLRKYPELVEAASAPGSRVQVRVASELVLSAMTDTVAPQGIVAVCNFVDVPLAEVFAAKPKLIAMLCRVQDPGNAGTVLRAADAAGADAVIFSNSSVDVYNPKTVRSTAGSLFHLPVVLGADLAEVVAAAKAAGVGILAADGYGQLNLDLLQDESAARAFDQEIPDSSYELERPTLWMFGNEAQGLAGEEKALADHRVAVPVYGAAESLNLGTAATVCLYASARAQHRA
;
A
#
# COMPACT_ATOMS: atom_id res chain seq x y z
N MET A 1 -20.76 -30.75 25.04
CA MET A 1 -22.10 -30.28 24.68
C MET A 1 -22.37 -29.03 25.48
N SER A 2 -22.26 -27.86 24.84
CA SER A 2 -22.97 -26.63 25.20
C SER A 2 -22.82 -25.69 24.00
N GLU A 3 -23.75 -25.83 23.05
CA GLU A 3 -23.99 -24.86 22.01
C GLU A 3 -24.58 -23.59 22.70
N THR A 4 -23.78 -22.56 22.84
CA THR A 4 -24.31 -21.21 23.06
C THR A 4 -24.81 -20.68 21.74
N GLY A 5 -25.99 -21.15 21.34
CA GLY A 5 -26.68 -20.70 20.15
C GLY A 5 -27.21 -19.29 20.31
N ARG A 6 -26.39 -18.30 19.89
CA ARG A 6 -26.92 -17.01 19.48
C ARG A 6 -27.68 -17.25 18.18
N PRO A 7 -28.97 -16.86 18.09
CA PRO A 7 -29.73 -17.05 16.84
C PRO A 7 -28.94 -16.40 15.70
N PRO A 8 -28.89 -17.02 14.49
CA PRO A 8 -28.21 -16.45 13.35
C PRO A 8 -28.76 -15.04 13.14
N ALA A 9 -27.89 -14.04 13.09
CA ALA A 9 -28.31 -12.67 12.81
C ALA A 9 -29.12 -12.67 11.50
N GLU A 10 -30.31 -12.10 11.54
CA GLU A 10 -31.20 -12.05 10.38
C GLU A 10 -30.42 -11.43 9.20
N ALA A 11 -30.38 -12.15 8.09
CA ALA A 11 -29.58 -11.73 6.94
C ALA A 11 -30.14 -10.44 6.34
N MET A 12 -29.28 -9.49 6.07
CA MET A 12 -29.61 -8.26 5.34
C MET A 12 -29.99 -8.62 3.90
N THR A 13 -31.25 -8.40 3.51
CA THR A 13 -31.76 -8.75 2.17
C THR A 13 -32.19 -7.53 1.36
N ASN A 14 -32.39 -6.36 2.00
CA ASN A 14 -32.83 -5.14 1.34
C ASN A 14 -31.65 -4.30 0.86
N PRO A 15 -31.35 -4.23 -0.47
CA PRO A 15 -30.23 -3.44 -1.01
C PRO A 15 -30.47 -1.93 -0.92
N ARG A 16 -31.71 -1.50 -0.61
CA ARG A 16 -32.06 -0.08 -0.47
C ARG A 16 -32.08 0.39 0.98
N ALA A 17 -31.71 -0.45 1.94
CA ALA A 17 -31.63 -0.07 3.35
C ALA A 17 -30.61 1.07 3.54
N ASP A 18 -30.86 1.97 4.50
CA ASP A 18 -30.00 3.13 4.74
C ASP A 18 -28.54 2.73 4.98
N ARG A 19 -28.29 1.70 5.77
CA ARG A 19 -26.96 1.17 6.01
C ARG A 19 -26.25 0.71 4.73
N VAL A 20 -26.96 0.05 3.82
CA VAL A 20 -26.40 -0.39 2.52
C VAL A 20 -26.03 0.81 1.68
N ARG A 21 -26.91 1.80 1.60
CA ARG A 21 -26.64 3.06 0.89
C ARG A 21 -25.48 3.82 1.49
N ASP A 22 -25.32 3.81 2.81
CA ASP A 22 -24.21 4.48 3.49
C ASP A 22 -22.89 3.79 3.23
N VAL A 23 -22.84 2.46 3.20
CA VAL A 23 -21.63 1.70 2.83
C VAL A 23 -21.30 1.92 1.35
N ALA A 24 -22.29 1.88 0.46
CA ALA A 24 -22.11 2.13 -0.97
C ALA A 24 -21.48 3.49 -1.29
N LYS A 25 -21.71 4.52 -0.45
CA LYS A 25 -21.03 5.84 -0.61
C LYS A 25 -19.50 5.76 -0.54
N LEU A 26 -18.95 4.71 0.06
CA LEU A 26 -17.50 4.50 0.17
C LEU A 26 -16.84 4.07 -1.14
N THR A 27 -17.61 3.66 -2.15
CA THR A 27 -17.10 3.45 -3.51
C THR A 27 -16.67 4.78 -4.15
N GLY A 28 -17.30 5.91 -3.74
CA GLY A 28 -16.96 7.26 -4.19
C GLY A 28 -15.98 7.99 -3.26
N ARG A 29 -15.07 8.79 -3.85
CA ARG A 29 -14.06 9.56 -3.10
C ARG A 29 -14.67 10.48 -2.03
N SER A 30 -15.74 11.21 -2.36
CA SER A 30 -16.41 12.12 -1.42
C SER A 30 -16.92 11.41 -0.18
N GLY A 31 -17.51 10.20 -0.36
CA GLY A 31 -17.98 9.38 0.75
C GLY A 31 -16.83 8.93 1.66
N ARG A 32 -15.73 8.48 1.06
CA ARG A 32 -14.52 8.06 1.79
C ARG A 32 -13.94 9.18 2.63
N LEU A 33 -13.71 10.34 2.02
CA LEU A 33 -13.14 11.50 2.71
C LEU A 33 -14.04 11.99 3.86
N LYS A 34 -15.37 12.04 3.64
CA LYS A 34 -16.32 12.48 4.67
C LYS A 34 -16.34 11.55 5.89
N ARG A 35 -16.24 10.26 5.66
CA ARG A 35 -16.30 9.25 6.74
C ARG A 35 -14.93 8.81 7.25
N ARG A 36 -13.86 9.15 6.53
CA ARG A 36 -12.51 8.61 6.73
C ARG A 36 -12.52 7.08 6.78
N GLN A 37 -13.27 6.49 5.83
CA GLN A 37 -13.46 5.04 5.71
C GLN A 37 -13.37 4.60 4.27
N PHE A 38 -13.04 3.32 4.06
CA PHE A 38 -12.95 2.68 2.75
C PHE A 38 -13.39 1.21 2.82
N LEU A 39 -13.45 0.56 1.67
CA LEU A 39 -13.83 -0.85 1.54
C LEU A 39 -12.62 -1.71 1.25
N ALA A 40 -12.44 -2.76 2.05
CA ALA A 40 -11.54 -3.87 1.77
C ALA A 40 -12.39 -5.05 1.27
N GLU A 41 -12.25 -5.37 -0.04
CA GLU A 41 -13.05 -6.38 -0.72
C GLU A 41 -12.27 -7.68 -0.90
N GLY A 42 -12.94 -8.80 -0.68
CA GLY A 42 -12.39 -10.15 -0.84
C GLY A 42 -11.64 -10.68 0.38
N PRO A 43 -11.50 -12.03 0.47
CA PRO A 43 -11.01 -12.67 1.69
C PRO A 43 -9.57 -12.30 2.04
N GLN A 44 -8.71 -12.05 1.06
CA GLN A 44 -7.31 -11.67 1.32
C GLN A 44 -7.22 -10.28 1.95
N SER A 45 -7.83 -9.25 1.33
CA SER A 45 -7.80 -7.90 1.89
C SER A 45 -8.48 -7.83 3.27
N VAL A 46 -9.57 -8.57 3.47
CA VAL A 46 -10.26 -8.66 4.76
C VAL A 46 -9.39 -9.33 5.82
N ARG A 47 -8.64 -10.37 5.46
CA ARG A 47 -7.69 -11.04 6.37
C ARG A 47 -6.62 -10.09 6.88
N GLU A 48 -5.98 -9.36 5.97
CA GLU A 48 -4.93 -8.41 6.36
C GLU A 48 -5.50 -7.22 7.13
N ALA A 49 -6.69 -6.73 6.77
CA ALA A 49 -7.39 -5.70 7.54
C ALA A 49 -7.66 -6.14 9.01
N LEU A 50 -8.15 -7.36 9.21
CA LEU A 50 -8.42 -7.91 10.55
C LEU A 50 -7.13 -8.19 11.33
N ARG A 51 -6.05 -8.58 10.65
CA ARG A 51 -4.73 -8.73 11.25
C ARG A 51 -4.22 -7.38 11.77
N ALA A 52 -4.19 -6.36 10.90
CA ALA A 52 -3.79 -5.00 11.28
C ALA A 52 -4.69 -4.42 12.38
N HIS A 53 -6.00 -4.70 12.34
CA HIS A 53 -6.93 -4.31 13.39
C HIS A 53 -6.54 -4.86 14.76
N ARG A 54 -6.24 -6.16 14.84
CA ARG A 54 -5.80 -6.83 16.07
C ARG A 54 -4.47 -6.27 16.58
N GLU A 55 -3.49 -6.10 15.69
CA GLU A 55 -2.17 -5.57 16.03
C GLU A 55 -2.26 -4.13 16.54
N CYS A 56 -3.05 -3.28 15.87
CA CYS A 56 -3.27 -1.90 16.27
C CYS A 56 -3.94 -1.80 17.66
N LEU A 57 -4.98 -2.60 17.92
CA LEU A 57 -5.64 -2.62 19.23
C LEU A 57 -4.71 -3.14 20.33
N ALA A 58 -3.89 -4.15 20.06
CA ALA A 58 -2.89 -4.67 21.00
C ALA A 58 -1.84 -3.61 21.37
N ALA A 59 -1.51 -2.73 20.43
CA ALA A 59 -0.64 -1.58 20.65
C ALA A 59 -1.34 -0.36 21.31
N GLY A 60 -2.63 -0.46 21.64
CA GLY A 60 -3.42 0.65 22.21
C GLY A 60 -3.86 1.70 21.20
N GLY A 61 -3.77 1.39 19.90
CA GLY A 61 -4.17 2.25 18.79
C GLY A 61 -5.67 2.20 18.49
N THR A 62 -6.07 2.83 17.37
CA THR A 62 -7.46 2.94 16.93
C THR A 62 -7.89 1.74 16.11
N ALA A 63 -9.20 1.41 16.13
CA ALA A 63 -9.75 0.31 15.34
C ALA A 63 -9.56 0.53 13.84
N VAL A 64 -9.01 -0.46 13.13
CA VAL A 64 -8.87 -0.45 11.66
C VAL A 64 -10.17 -0.90 10.99
N VAL A 65 -10.80 -1.96 11.49
CA VAL A 65 -12.05 -2.51 10.93
C VAL A 65 -13.25 -2.13 11.78
N GLU A 66 -14.29 -1.56 11.18
CA GLU A 66 -15.54 -1.22 11.85
C GLU A 66 -16.60 -2.34 11.68
N ALA A 67 -16.76 -2.85 10.47
CA ALA A 67 -17.76 -3.85 10.17
C ALA A 67 -17.27 -4.85 9.11
N LEU A 68 -17.71 -6.09 9.26
CA LEU A 68 -17.52 -7.19 8.32
C LEU A 68 -18.89 -7.63 7.78
N TYR A 69 -19.05 -7.60 6.46
CA TYR A 69 -20.23 -8.09 5.77
C TYR A 69 -19.86 -9.32 4.95
N GLY A 70 -20.67 -10.36 5.00
CA GLY A 70 -20.42 -11.54 4.21
C GLY A 70 -21.70 -12.32 3.90
N THR A 71 -21.69 -13.09 2.80
CA THR A 71 -22.73 -14.07 2.54
C THR A 71 -22.61 -15.23 3.53
N VAL A 72 -23.72 -15.98 3.73
CA VAL A 72 -23.69 -17.19 4.56
C VAL A 72 -22.61 -18.16 4.08
N GLU A 73 -22.49 -18.32 2.76
CA GLU A 73 -21.49 -19.20 2.15
C GLU A 73 -20.07 -18.73 2.44
N SER A 74 -19.76 -17.44 2.20
CA SER A 74 -18.42 -16.89 2.42
C SER A 74 -18.02 -16.89 3.89
N LEU A 75 -18.94 -16.56 4.80
CA LEU A 75 -18.64 -16.61 6.24
C LEU A 75 -18.41 -18.05 6.75
N ARG A 76 -19.05 -19.05 6.13
CA ARG A 76 -18.77 -20.47 6.40
C ARG A 76 -17.47 -20.94 5.77
N LYS A 77 -17.12 -20.43 4.59
CA LYS A 77 -15.88 -20.77 3.87
C LYS A 77 -14.64 -20.21 4.54
N TYR A 78 -14.77 -19.06 5.22
CA TYR A 78 -13.66 -18.36 5.89
C TYR A 78 -13.95 -18.16 7.38
N PRO A 79 -14.09 -19.23 8.18
CA PRO A 79 -14.43 -19.14 9.61
C PRO A 79 -13.40 -18.35 10.41
N GLU A 80 -12.12 -18.40 10.01
CA GLU A 80 -11.02 -17.68 10.64
C GLU A 80 -11.22 -16.14 10.61
N LEU A 81 -11.90 -15.62 9.58
CA LEU A 81 -12.20 -14.18 9.49
C LEU A 81 -13.31 -13.79 10.45
N VAL A 82 -14.30 -14.67 10.63
CA VAL A 82 -15.39 -14.47 11.61
C VAL A 82 -14.86 -14.53 13.03
N GLU A 83 -13.98 -15.49 13.31
CA GLU A 83 -13.32 -15.63 14.61
C GLU A 83 -12.46 -14.39 14.94
N ALA A 84 -11.64 -13.94 13.99
CA ALA A 84 -10.82 -12.74 14.16
C ALA A 84 -11.68 -11.47 14.40
N ALA A 85 -12.76 -11.32 13.63
CA ALA A 85 -13.68 -10.19 13.78
C ALA A 85 -14.47 -10.23 15.10
N SER A 86 -14.75 -11.43 15.63
CA SER A 86 -15.54 -11.65 16.86
C SER A 86 -14.67 -11.83 18.11
N ALA A 87 -13.35 -11.71 17.99
CA ALA A 87 -12.41 -11.86 19.09
C ALA A 87 -12.73 -10.87 20.24
N PRO A 88 -12.49 -11.25 21.49
CA PRO A 88 -12.70 -10.37 22.65
C PRO A 88 -11.98 -9.03 22.46
N GLY A 89 -12.71 -7.92 22.60
CA GLY A 89 -12.17 -6.57 22.41
C GLY A 89 -12.13 -6.04 20.98
N SER A 90 -12.38 -6.89 19.96
CA SER A 90 -12.35 -6.49 18.54
C SER A 90 -13.36 -5.39 18.21
N ARG A 91 -14.59 -5.43 18.76
CA ARG A 91 -15.69 -4.49 18.48
C ARG A 91 -16.15 -4.45 17.01
N VAL A 92 -15.66 -5.33 16.13
CA VAL A 92 -16.08 -5.42 14.74
C VAL A 92 -17.51 -5.94 14.65
N GLN A 93 -18.35 -5.25 13.88
CA GLN A 93 -19.74 -5.67 13.66
C GLN A 93 -19.82 -6.69 12.54
N VAL A 94 -19.96 -7.99 12.85
CA VAL A 94 -20.14 -9.03 11.84
C VAL A 94 -21.63 -9.09 11.43
N ARG A 95 -21.89 -9.04 10.11
CA ARG A 95 -23.24 -9.02 9.53
C ARG A 95 -23.37 -9.98 8.36
N VAL A 96 -24.42 -10.77 8.39
CA VAL A 96 -24.79 -11.61 7.26
C VAL A 96 -25.55 -10.75 6.25
N ALA A 97 -25.17 -10.83 4.97
CA ALA A 97 -25.79 -10.10 3.87
C ALA A 97 -26.03 -11.01 2.67
N SER A 98 -27.11 -10.75 1.92
CA SER A 98 -27.33 -11.44 0.65
C SER A 98 -26.32 -10.94 -0.41
N GLU A 99 -26.10 -11.74 -1.46
CA GLU A 99 -25.27 -11.33 -2.61
C GLU A 99 -25.75 -10.02 -3.23
N LEU A 100 -27.05 -9.82 -3.33
CA LEU A 100 -27.66 -8.58 -3.83
C LEU A 100 -27.29 -7.37 -2.98
N VAL A 101 -27.24 -7.53 -1.65
CA VAL A 101 -26.84 -6.47 -0.72
C VAL A 101 -25.35 -6.18 -0.86
N LEU A 102 -24.50 -7.21 -0.94
CA LEU A 102 -23.04 -7.00 -1.13
C LEU A 102 -22.72 -6.34 -2.47
N SER A 103 -23.40 -6.77 -3.56
CA SER A 103 -23.25 -6.11 -4.87
C SER A 103 -23.69 -4.65 -4.86
N ALA A 104 -24.68 -4.29 -4.02
CA ALA A 104 -25.10 -2.90 -3.86
C ALA A 104 -24.13 -2.06 -3.01
N MET A 105 -23.28 -2.70 -2.20
CA MET A 105 -22.27 -2.03 -1.35
C MET A 105 -20.94 -1.82 -2.04
N THR A 106 -20.59 -2.62 -3.06
CA THR A 106 -19.26 -2.67 -3.68
C THR A 106 -19.28 -2.18 -5.12
N ASP A 107 -18.09 -1.90 -5.68
CA ASP A 107 -17.88 -1.48 -7.07
C ASP A 107 -17.41 -2.65 -7.96
N THR A 108 -17.39 -3.85 -7.43
CA THR A 108 -16.89 -5.04 -8.13
C THR A 108 -18.02 -5.75 -8.86
N VAL A 109 -17.82 -6.06 -10.15
CA VAL A 109 -18.78 -6.79 -11.00
C VAL A 109 -19.07 -8.20 -10.45
N ALA A 110 -18.07 -8.83 -9.85
CA ALA A 110 -18.18 -10.16 -9.25
C ALA A 110 -17.61 -10.14 -7.80
N PRO A 111 -18.41 -9.71 -6.81
CA PRO A 111 -18.00 -9.71 -5.42
C PRO A 111 -17.62 -11.11 -4.93
N GLN A 112 -16.53 -11.24 -4.19
CA GLN A 112 -16.10 -12.51 -3.59
C GLN A 112 -16.88 -12.88 -2.32
N GLY A 113 -18.04 -12.27 -2.12
CA GLY A 113 -18.96 -12.60 -1.05
C GLY A 113 -18.57 -12.11 0.34
N ILE A 114 -17.50 -11.31 0.48
CA ILE A 114 -17.05 -10.74 1.76
C ILE A 114 -16.44 -9.36 1.56
N VAL A 115 -16.75 -8.42 2.46
CA VAL A 115 -16.22 -7.05 2.45
C VAL A 115 -16.13 -6.51 3.86
N ALA A 116 -15.06 -5.76 4.15
CA ALA A 116 -14.91 -5.02 5.39
C ALA A 116 -15.00 -3.51 5.15
N VAL A 117 -15.62 -2.79 6.08
CA VAL A 117 -15.54 -1.34 6.20
C VAL A 117 -14.38 -1.03 7.12
N CYS A 118 -13.37 -0.34 6.58
CA CYS A 118 -12.13 -0.01 7.28
C CYS A 118 -12.01 1.50 7.47
N ASN A 119 -11.44 1.93 8.58
CA ASN A 119 -10.99 3.30 8.81
C ASN A 119 -9.70 3.56 8.04
N PHE A 120 -9.41 4.80 7.67
CA PHE A 120 -8.15 5.19 7.05
C PHE A 120 -6.98 4.79 7.92
N VAL A 121 -5.90 4.33 7.28
CA VAL A 121 -4.68 3.81 7.94
C VAL A 121 -3.43 4.64 7.58
N ASP A 122 -3.63 5.80 6.92
CA ASP A 122 -2.56 6.72 6.59
C ASP A 122 -1.93 7.32 7.85
N VAL A 123 -0.63 7.56 7.79
CA VAL A 123 0.17 8.13 8.89
C VAL A 123 0.79 9.47 8.49
N PRO A 124 1.11 10.34 9.46
CA PRO A 124 1.86 11.56 9.20
C PRO A 124 3.29 11.28 8.69
N LEU A 125 3.80 12.14 7.80
CA LEU A 125 5.17 12.06 7.28
C LEU A 125 6.22 11.99 8.41
N ALA A 126 6.01 12.75 9.48
CA ALA A 126 6.93 12.79 10.62
C ALA A 126 7.10 11.43 11.31
N GLU A 127 6.05 10.61 11.37
CA GLU A 127 6.13 9.28 11.98
C GLU A 127 7.03 8.35 11.18
N VAL A 128 6.97 8.43 9.83
CA VAL A 128 7.82 7.63 8.95
C VAL A 128 9.31 7.92 9.21
N PHE A 129 9.70 9.19 9.23
CA PHE A 129 11.12 9.55 9.42
C PHE A 129 11.59 9.38 10.87
N ALA A 130 10.69 9.50 11.87
CA ALA A 130 11.00 9.20 13.26
C ALA A 130 11.37 7.72 13.48
N ALA A 131 10.84 6.81 12.66
CA ALA A 131 11.17 5.38 12.67
C ALA A 131 12.52 5.04 12.04
N LYS A 132 13.26 6.02 11.49
CA LYS A 132 14.57 5.85 10.81
C LYS A 132 14.49 4.84 9.65
N PRO A 133 13.69 5.12 8.62
CA PRO A 133 13.45 4.21 7.52
C PRO A 133 14.73 3.95 6.71
N LYS A 134 14.88 2.72 6.21
CA LYS A 134 15.96 2.31 5.30
C LYS A 134 15.54 2.32 3.84
N LEU A 135 14.28 2.02 3.56
CA LEU A 135 13.78 1.95 2.19
C LEU A 135 12.39 2.56 2.10
N ILE A 136 12.24 3.57 1.25
CA ILE A 136 10.96 4.27 1.01
C ILE A 136 10.67 4.28 -0.49
N ALA A 137 9.41 4.01 -0.86
CA ALA A 137 8.91 4.27 -2.20
C ALA A 137 8.08 5.57 -2.21
N MET A 138 8.39 6.51 -3.09
CA MET A 138 7.61 7.73 -3.29
C MET A 138 7.00 7.76 -4.68
N LEU A 139 5.68 7.90 -4.76
CA LEU A 139 4.92 8.01 -5.99
C LEU A 139 4.59 9.48 -6.26
N CYS A 140 5.18 10.03 -7.32
CA CYS A 140 5.03 11.43 -7.72
C CYS A 140 3.96 11.54 -8.81
N ARG A 141 2.79 12.07 -8.47
CA ARG A 141 1.66 12.32 -9.38
C ARG A 141 1.19 11.06 -10.15
N VAL A 142 1.32 9.89 -9.55
CA VAL A 142 0.85 8.63 -10.14
C VAL A 142 -0.66 8.63 -10.23
N GLN A 143 -1.24 8.32 -11.41
CA GLN A 143 -2.67 8.45 -11.69
C GLN A 143 -3.39 7.11 -11.83
N ASP A 144 -2.71 6.04 -12.26
CA ASP A 144 -3.36 4.74 -12.41
C ASP A 144 -3.47 4.00 -11.07
N PRO A 145 -4.68 3.66 -10.64
CA PRO A 145 -4.91 2.93 -9.38
C PRO A 145 -4.24 1.54 -9.34
N GLY A 146 -4.11 0.90 -10.51
CA GLY A 146 -3.46 -0.40 -10.63
C GLY A 146 -1.96 -0.31 -10.40
N ASN A 147 -1.29 0.67 -11.02
CA ASN A 147 0.13 0.93 -10.80
C ASN A 147 0.42 1.31 -9.35
N ALA A 148 -0.37 2.22 -8.78
CA ALA A 148 -0.23 2.63 -7.38
C ALA A 148 -0.29 1.43 -6.43
N GLY A 149 -1.27 0.55 -6.59
CA GLY A 149 -1.38 -0.65 -5.77
C GLY A 149 -0.28 -1.68 -6.05
N THR A 150 0.18 -1.79 -7.29
CA THR A 150 1.31 -2.67 -7.66
C THR A 150 2.61 -2.19 -7.01
N VAL A 151 2.89 -0.88 -7.03
CA VAL A 151 4.08 -0.33 -6.36
C VAL A 151 4.00 -0.53 -4.85
N LEU A 152 2.84 -0.30 -4.23
CA LEU A 152 2.65 -0.54 -2.80
C LEU A 152 2.90 -2.02 -2.44
N ARG A 153 2.38 -2.95 -3.25
CA ARG A 153 2.63 -4.38 -3.08
C ARG A 153 4.10 -4.76 -3.29
N ALA A 154 4.78 -4.14 -4.27
CA ALA A 154 6.20 -4.35 -4.51
C ALA A 154 7.05 -3.80 -3.35
N ALA A 155 6.69 -2.65 -2.79
CA ALA A 155 7.34 -2.06 -1.63
C ALA A 155 7.22 -2.97 -0.40
N ASP A 156 6.02 -3.49 -0.13
CA ASP A 156 5.79 -4.48 0.94
C ASP A 156 6.66 -5.73 0.75
N ALA A 157 6.65 -6.31 -0.45
CA ALA A 157 7.43 -7.50 -0.76
C ALA A 157 8.96 -7.27 -0.71
N ALA A 158 9.42 -6.04 -0.96
CA ALA A 158 10.82 -5.64 -0.83
C ALA A 158 11.22 -5.29 0.61
N GLY A 159 10.29 -5.30 1.57
CA GLY A 159 10.54 -4.91 2.95
C GLY A 159 10.79 -3.40 3.11
N ALA A 160 10.15 -2.58 2.28
CA ALA A 160 10.19 -1.13 2.45
C ALA A 160 9.51 -0.69 3.75
N ASP A 161 9.99 0.39 4.34
CA ASP A 161 9.48 0.92 5.61
C ASP A 161 8.26 1.83 5.44
N ALA A 162 8.06 2.40 4.24
CA ALA A 162 6.90 3.24 3.93
C ALA A 162 6.67 3.42 2.43
N VAL A 163 5.44 3.83 2.09
CA VAL A 163 5.09 4.34 0.77
C VAL A 163 4.50 5.74 0.91
N ILE A 164 5.03 6.70 0.15
CA ILE A 164 4.61 8.10 0.17
C ILE A 164 3.93 8.44 -1.16
N PHE A 165 2.72 8.98 -1.09
CA PHE A 165 2.00 9.51 -2.24
C PHE A 165 2.07 11.04 -2.21
N SER A 166 2.64 11.64 -3.26
CA SER A 166 2.66 13.10 -3.39
C SER A 166 1.27 13.68 -3.60
N ASN A 167 1.15 14.98 -3.44
CA ASN A 167 -0.01 15.74 -3.89
C ASN A 167 -0.36 15.38 -5.34
N SER A 168 -1.64 15.38 -5.67
CA SER A 168 -2.17 15.04 -7.01
C SER A 168 -1.96 13.58 -7.44
N SER A 169 -1.56 12.69 -6.56
CA SER A 169 -1.58 11.24 -6.83
C SER A 169 -2.99 10.68 -6.66
N VAL A 170 -3.22 9.50 -7.22
CA VAL A 170 -4.46 8.75 -7.11
C VAL A 170 -4.80 8.46 -5.64
N ASP A 171 -6.10 8.40 -5.34
CA ASP A 171 -6.59 8.03 -4.03
C ASP A 171 -6.26 6.55 -3.71
N VAL A 172 -5.40 6.32 -2.73
CA VAL A 172 -4.97 4.98 -2.31
C VAL A 172 -6.15 4.13 -1.82
N TYR A 173 -7.19 4.78 -1.28
CA TYR A 173 -8.41 4.13 -0.80
C TYR A 173 -9.46 3.89 -1.90
N ASN A 174 -9.14 4.23 -3.16
CA ASN A 174 -9.97 3.84 -4.30
C ASN A 174 -10.11 2.31 -4.35
N PRO A 175 -11.33 1.74 -4.53
CA PRO A 175 -11.54 0.30 -4.54
C PRO A 175 -10.61 -0.46 -5.49
N LYS A 176 -10.28 0.09 -6.66
CA LYS A 176 -9.35 -0.52 -7.61
C LYS A 176 -7.91 -0.55 -7.04
N THR A 177 -7.47 0.52 -6.39
CA THR A 177 -6.16 0.57 -5.72
C THR A 177 -6.11 -0.44 -4.59
N VAL A 178 -7.08 -0.42 -3.67
CA VAL A 178 -7.13 -1.34 -2.53
C VAL A 178 -7.05 -2.80 -3.00
N ARG A 179 -7.83 -3.18 -4.03
CA ARG A 179 -7.78 -4.54 -4.58
C ARG A 179 -6.40 -4.89 -5.15
N SER A 180 -5.76 -3.96 -5.86
CA SER A 180 -4.43 -4.22 -6.48
C SER A 180 -3.30 -4.36 -5.47
N THR A 181 -3.47 -3.85 -4.23
CA THR A 181 -2.50 -4.06 -3.15
C THR A 181 -2.51 -5.48 -2.60
N ALA A 182 -3.56 -6.26 -2.83
CA ALA A 182 -3.75 -7.61 -2.29
C ALA A 182 -3.56 -7.70 -0.75
N GLY A 183 -3.81 -6.60 -0.02
CA GLY A 183 -3.68 -6.50 1.44
C GLY A 183 -2.44 -5.74 1.92
N SER A 184 -1.44 -5.51 1.09
CA SER A 184 -0.21 -4.79 1.47
C SER A 184 -0.46 -3.38 2.00
N LEU A 185 -1.61 -2.77 1.69
CA LEU A 185 -2.06 -1.49 2.27
C LEU A 185 -2.09 -1.52 3.81
N PHE A 186 -2.26 -2.68 4.41
CA PHE A 186 -2.35 -2.86 5.86
C PHE A 186 -1.01 -3.22 6.51
N HIS A 187 0.05 -3.42 5.73
CA HIS A 187 1.36 -3.87 6.21
C HIS A 187 2.35 -2.72 6.37
N LEU A 188 2.21 -1.67 5.55
CA LEU A 188 3.16 -0.56 5.47
C LEU A 188 2.53 0.75 5.92
N PRO A 189 3.29 1.61 6.61
CA PRO A 189 2.95 3.02 6.74
C PRO A 189 2.77 3.68 5.38
N VAL A 190 1.63 4.35 5.18
CA VAL A 190 1.31 5.07 3.95
C VAL A 190 1.09 6.54 4.27
N VAL A 191 1.82 7.43 3.59
CA VAL A 191 1.65 8.88 3.69
C VAL A 191 0.93 9.38 2.45
N LEU A 192 -0.10 10.21 2.63
CA LEU A 192 -0.94 10.71 1.54
C LEU A 192 -0.81 12.22 1.38
N GLY A 193 -0.83 12.67 0.12
CA GLY A 193 -0.87 14.10 -0.19
C GLY A 193 0.36 14.86 0.30
N ALA A 194 1.52 14.20 0.32
CA ALA A 194 2.75 14.81 0.79
C ALA A 194 3.25 15.91 -0.17
N ASP A 195 3.70 17.00 0.37
CA ASP A 195 4.47 18.00 -0.39
C ASP A 195 5.87 17.46 -0.67
N LEU A 196 6.32 17.56 -1.91
CA LEU A 196 7.60 17.00 -2.34
C LEU A 196 8.79 17.66 -1.63
N ALA A 197 8.74 18.98 -1.43
CA ALA A 197 9.82 19.71 -0.77
C ALA A 197 9.92 19.32 0.72
N GLU A 198 8.77 19.11 1.38
CA GLU A 198 8.74 18.62 2.77
C GLU A 198 9.32 17.21 2.89
N VAL A 199 8.97 16.30 1.95
CA VAL A 199 9.53 14.93 1.94
C VAL A 199 11.04 14.96 1.75
N VAL A 200 11.54 15.75 0.78
CA VAL A 200 12.96 15.91 0.50
C VAL A 200 13.72 16.48 1.69
N ALA A 201 13.16 17.51 2.34
CA ALA A 201 13.78 18.09 3.54
C ALA A 201 13.86 17.08 4.69
N ALA A 202 12.78 16.30 4.92
CA ALA A 202 12.75 15.28 5.94
C ALA A 202 13.73 14.11 5.64
N ALA A 203 13.81 13.67 4.38
CA ALA A 203 14.75 12.63 3.95
C ALA A 203 16.21 13.05 4.17
N LYS A 204 16.57 14.27 3.74
CA LYS A 204 17.91 14.82 3.95
C LYS A 204 18.28 14.97 5.43
N ALA A 205 17.34 15.46 6.24
CA ALA A 205 17.55 15.58 7.68
C ALA A 205 17.74 14.22 8.37
N ALA A 206 17.13 13.16 7.84
CA ALA A 206 17.28 11.79 8.33
C ALA A 206 18.49 11.03 7.74
N GLY A 207 19.26 11.63 6.83
CA GLY A 207 20.37 10.97 6.13
C GLY A 207 19.93 9.92 5.10
N VAL A 208 18.70 10.02 4.61
CA VAL A 208 18.13 9.14 3.57
C VAL A 208 18.47 9.73 2.20
N GLY A 209 19.20 8.98 1.37
CA GLY A 209 19.53 9.37 -0.01
C GLY A 209 18.29 9.31 -0.91
N ILE A 210 18.24 10.19 -1.91
CA ILE A 210 17.07 10.33 -2.78
C ILE A 210 17.46 9.95 -4.20
N LEU A 211 16.87 8.88 -4.71
CA LEU A 211 17.06 8.37 -6.07
C LEU A 211 15.83 8.57 -6.92
N ALA A 212 15.97 9.18 -8.08
CA ALA A 212 14.91 9.32 -9.07
C ALA A 212 15.02 8.19 -10.11
N ALA A 213 14.00 7.35 -10.23
CA ALA A 213 13.89 6.38 -11.31
C ALA A 213 13.57 7.12 -12.62
N ASP A 214 14.54 7.17 -13.52
CA ASP A 214 14.48 7.92 -14.77
C ASP A 214 15.20 7.13 -15.88
N GLY A 215 14.50 6.76 -16.96
CA GLY A 215 15.08 6.01 -18.07
C GLY A 215 16.30 6.69 -18.74
N TYR A 216 16.50 7.98 -18.50
CA TYR A 216 17.65 8.78 -18.95
C TYR A 216 18.57 9.18 -17.78
N GLY A 217 18.57 8.43 -16.69
CA GLY A 217 19.41 8.65 -15.53
C GLY A 217 20.90 8.50 -15.83
N GLN A 218 21.75 9.25 -15.12
CA GLN A 218 23.20 9.17 -15.28
C GLN A 218 23.78 7.88 -14.69
N LEU A 219 23.17 7.36 -13.63
CA LEU A 219 23.57 6.11 -13.01
C LEU A 219 22.81 4.94 -13.63
N ASN A 220 23.51 3.83 -13.76
CA ASN A 220 22.93 2.57 -14.24
C ASN A 220 22.68 1.64 -13.06
N LEU A 221 21.46 1.13 -12.92
CA LEU A 221 21.08 0.31 -11.77
C LEU A 221 21.86 -1.01 -11.70
N ASP A 222 22.21 -1.62 -12.84
CA ASP A 222 22.98 -2.87 -12.85
C ASP A 222 24.40 -2.62 -12.31
N LEU A 223 25.04 -1.51 -12.73
CA LEU A 223 26.36 -1.15 -12.21
C LEU A 223 26.31 -0.92 -10.71
N LEU A 224 25.29 -0.22 -10.19
CA LEU A 224 25.13 -0.04 -8.74
C LEU A 224 24.94 -1.38 -8.00
N GLN A 225 24.25 -2.35 -8.61
CA GLN A 225 24.09 -3.69 -8.04
C GLN A 225 25.41 -4.49 -8.07
N ASP A 226 26.18 -4.38 -9.14
CA ASP A 226 27.49 -5.03 -9.27
C ASP A 226 28.50 -4.45 -8.25
N GLU A 227 28.52 -3.13 -8.09
CA GLU A 227 29.31 -2.45 -7.07
C GLU A 227 28.90 -2.90 -5.65
N SER A 228 27.60 -2.98 -5.36
CA SER A 228 27.11 -3.50 -4.10
C SER A 228 27.51 -4.95 -3.87
N ALA A 229 27.45 -5.78 -4.92
CA ALA A 229 27.90 -7.16 -4.83
C ALA A 229 29.40 -7.27 -4.56
N ALA A 230 30.22 -6.44 -5.22
CA ALA A 230 31.67 -6.39 -5.02
C ALA A 230 32.04 -5.97 -3.57
N ARG A 231 31.36 -4.95 -3.02
CA ARG A 231 31.55 -4.54 -1.61
C ARG A 231 31.23 -5.67 -0.63
N ALA A 232 30.20 -6.48 -0.91
CA ALA A 232 29.84 -7.63 -0.08
C ALA A 232 30.92 -8.73 -0.06
N PHE A 233 31.90 -8.69 -0.97
CA PHE A 233 33.08 -9.56 -1.01
C PHE A 233 34.39 -8.84 -0.68
N ASP A 234 34.33 -7.76 0.11
CA ASP A 234 35.47 -6.94 0.54
C ASP A 234 36.32 -6.38 -0.63
N GLN A 235 35.72 -6.18 -1.79
CA GLN A 235 36.41 -5.53 -2.91
C GLN A 235 36.27 -4.01 -2.80
N GLU A 236 37.36 -3.31 -2.87
CA GLU A 236 37.38 -1.84 -2.95
C GLU A 236 36.79 -1.39 -4.29
N ILE A 237 35.78 -0.49 -4.24
CA ILE A 237 35.22 0.16 -5.42
C ILE A 237 35.59 1.63 -5.35
N PRO A 238 36.63 2.05 -6.09
CA PRO A 238 36.96 3.47 -6.18
C PRO A 238 35.81 4.25 -6.82
N ASP A 239 35.49 5.43 -6.26
CA ASP A 239 34.53 6.38 -6.85
C ASP A 239 33.10 5.86 -7.07
N SER A 240 32.59 4.98 -6.17
CA SER A 240 31.17 4.60 -6.21
C SER A 240 30.27 5.84 -6.11
N SER A 241 29.40 6.02 -7.11
CA SER A 241 28.52 7.19 -7.19
C SER A 241 27.40 7.15 -6.16
N TYR A 242 26.94 5.95 -5.79
CA TYR A 242 25.90 5.72 -4.78
C TYR A 242 25.94 4.28 -4.25
N GLU A 243 25.84 4.14 -2.94
CA GLU A 243 25.80 2.85 -2.27
C GLU A 243 24.36 2.46 -2.00
N LEU A 244 23.87 1.39 -2.65
CA LEU A 244 22.48 0.89 -2.47
C LEU A 244 22.20 0.36 -1.05
N GLU A 245 23.21 0.11 -0.26
CA GLU A 245 23.19 -0.27 1.15
C GLU A 245 22.67 0.85 2.06
N ARG A 246 22.79 2.10 1.64
CA ARG A 246 22.38 3.29 2.40
C ARG A 246 20.86 3.38 2.49
N PRO A 247 20.32 4.02 3.55
CA PRO A 247 18.94 4.41 3.57
C PRO A 247 18.55 5.19 2.31
N THR A 248 17.51 4.74 1.60
CA THR A 248 17.18 5.22 0.26
C THR A 248 15.69 5.48 0.11
N LEU A 249 15.34 6.65 -0.43
CA LEU A 249 14.03 6.99 -0.95
C LEU A 249 14.05 6.94 -2.48
N TRP A 250 13.26 6.07 -3.08
CA TRP A 250 13.06 6.00 -4.52
C TRP A 250 11.86 6.83 -4.96
N MET A 251 12.09 7.77 -5.88
CA MET A 251 11.03 8.55 -6.53
C MET A 251 10.61 7.92 -7.85
N PHE A 252 9.31 7.68 -7.99
CA PHE A 252 8.68 7.13 -9.19
C PHE A 252 7.68 8.13 -9.74
N GLY A 253 7.82 8.47 -11.02
CA GLY A 253 7.02 9.49 -11.68
C GLY A 253 5.71 8.99 -12.26
N ASN A 254 4.96 9.93 -12.86
CA ASN A 254 3.73 9.66 -13.60
C ASN A 254 3.96 8.69 -14.76
N GLU A 255 2.97 7.85 -15.07
CA GLU A 255 3.07 6.79 -16.07
C GLU A 255 3.33 7.29 -17.50
N ALA A 256 2.79 8.47 -17.85
CA ALA A 256 2.90 9.05 -19.18
C ALA A 256 4.09 10.01 -19.32
N GLN A 257 4.41 10.75 -18.27
CA GLN A 257 5.37 11.85 -18.31
C GLN A 257 6.64 11.59 -17.49
N GLY A 258 6.65 10.53 -16.70
CA GLY A 258 7.73 10.29 -15.74
C GLY A 258 7.79 11.35 -14.63
N LEU A 259 8.96 11.57 -14.09
CA LEU A 259 9.25 12.66 -13.16
C LEU A 259 9.42 13.98 -13.93
N ALA A 260 8.83 15.06 -13.42
CA ALA A 260 9.04 16.40 -13.95
C ALA A 260 10.50 16.86 -13.73
N GLY A 261 10.93 17.87 -14.51
CA GLY A 261 12.30 18.38 -14.37
C GLY A 261 12.61 18.90 -12.97
N GLU A 262 11.68 19.60 -12.35
CA GLU A 262 11.78 20.08 -10.96
C GLU A 262 11.84 18.94 -9.93
N GLU A 263 11.08 17.86 -10.13
CA GLU A 263 11.11 16.68 -9.27
C GLU A 263 12.48 15.97 -9.38
N LYS A 264 12.99 15.81 -10.61
CA LYS A 264 14.31 15.21 -10.86
C LYS A 264 15.46 16.02 -10.23
N ALA A 265 15.32 17.34 -10.20
CA ALA A 265 16.32 18.24 -9.62
C ALA A 265 16.40 18.15 -8.09
N LEU A 266 15.40 17.60 -7.43
CA LEU A 266 15.38 17.38 -5.97
C LEU A 266 16.06 16.08 -5.55
N ALA A 267 16.24 15.13 -6.48
CA ALA A 267 16.94 13.87 -6.21
C ALA A 267 18.45 14.08 -6.18
N ASP A 268 19.14 13.30 -5.36
CA ASP A 268 20.60 13.28 -5.31
C ASP A 268 21.18 12.70 -6.60
N HIS A 269 20.53 11.63 -7.12
CA HIS A 269 20.92 11.00 -8.37
C HIS A 269 19.69 10.53 -9.17
N ARG A 270 19.85 10.50 -10.51
CA ARG A 270 18.89 9.88 -11.43
C ARG A 270 19.46 8.54 -11.88
N VAL A 271 18.66 7.48 -11.71
CA VAL A 271 19.07 6.10 -11.97
C VAL A 271 18.21 5.51 -13.07
N ALA A 272 18.86 4.98 -14.10
CA ALA A 272 18.22 4.25 -15.18
C ALA A 272 18.18 2.75 -14.86
N VAL A 273 17.02 2.15 -15.05
CA VAL A 273 16.88 0.70 -15.16
C VAL A 273 17.15 0.33 -16.60
N PRO A 274 18.20 -0.45 -16.92
CA PRO A 274 18.50 -0.82 -18.30
C PRO A 274 17.37 -1.57 -18.99
N VAL A 275 17.15 -1.26 -20.26
CA VAL A 275 16.21 -1.99 -21.11
C VAL A 275 17.02 -2.65 -22.22
N TYR A 276 17.05 -3.98 -22.23
CA TYR A 276 17.87 -4.77 -23.15
C TYR A 276 17.15 -5.15 -24.44
N GLY A 277 15.83 -4.96 -24.48
CA GLY A 277 14.99 -5.28 -25.64
C GLY A 277 14.59 -4.04 -26.43
N ALA A 278 13.56 -4.19 -27.25
CA ALA A 278 13.02 -3.13 -28.09
C ALA A 278 11.97 -2.22 -27.41
N ALA A 279 11.70 -2.42 -26.13
CA ALA A 279 10.76 -1.57 -25.37
C ALA A 279 11.39 -0.21 -25.10
N GLU A 280 10.60 0.86 -25.17
CA GLU A 280 11.06 2.22 -24.86
C GLU A 280 11.18 2.47 -23.35
N SER A 281 10.37 1.78 -22.55
CA SER A 281 10.32 1.92 -21.09
C SER A 281 9.67 0.71 -20.43
N LEU A 282 9.82 0.61 -19.12
CA LEU A 282 9.11 -0.34 -18.27
C LEU A 282 7.80 0.26 -17.74
N ASN A 283 6.80 -0.60 -17.49
CA ASN A 283 5.65 -0.22 -16.68
C ASN A 283 6.13 0.27 -15.31
N LEU A 284 5.44 1.27 -14.74
CA LEU A 284 5.80 1.90 -13.46
C LEU A 284 5.97 0.88 -12.33
N GLY A 285 5.01 -0.03 -12.17
CA GLY A 285 5.06 -1.07 -11.12
C GLY A 285 6.25 -2.01 -11.31
N THR A 286 6.60 -2.34 -12.57
CA THR A 286 7.76 -3.16 -12.89
C THR A 286 9.07 -2.44 -12.58
N ALA A 287 9.21 -1.18 -13.01
CA ALA A 287 10.38 -0.36 -12.72
C ALA A 287 10.58 -0.19 -11.21
N ALA A 288 9.50 0.12 -10.48
CA ALA A 288 9.53 0.24 -9.03
C ALA A 288 9.96 -1.06 -8.35
N THR A 289 9.46 -2.21 -8.81
CA THR A 289 9.85 -3.52 -8.27
C THR A 289 11.35 -3.73 -8.42
N VAL A 290 11.92 -3.49 -9.62
CA VAL A 290 13.35 -3.68 -9.89
C VAL A 290 14.19 -2.76 -8.99
N CYS A 291 13.86 -1.47 -8.90
CA CYS A 291 14.58 -0.50 -8.07
C CYS A 291 14.53 -0.85 -6.58
N LEU A 292 13.34 -1.16 -6.06
CA LEU A 292 13.16 -1.48 -4.64
C LEU A 292 13.89 -2.77 -4.27
N TYR A 293 13.83 -3.80 -5.10
CA TYR A 293 14.56 -5.06 -4.85
C TYR A 293 16.07 -4.90 -4.97
N ALA A 294 16.57 -3.98 -5.80
CA ALA A 294 18.00 -3.69 -5.86
C ALA A 294 18.51 -3.14 -4.51
N SER A 295 17.83 -2.13 -3.96
CA SER A 295 18.17 -1.58 -2.62
C SER A 295 17.91 -2.60 -1.51
N ALA A 296 16.78 -3.29 -1.51
CA ALA A 296 16.47 -4.30 -0.51
C ALA A 296 17.54 -5.39 -0.44
N ARG A 297 17.96 -5.91 -1.61
CA ARG A 297 19.03 -6.92 -1.70
C ARG A 297 20.35 -6.41 -1.14
N ALA A 298 20.72 -5.16 -1.44
CA ALA A 298 21.93 -4.54 -0.92
C ALA A 298 21.87 -4.39 0.62
N GLN A 299 20.78 -3.83 1.12
CA GLN A 299 20.56 -3.57 2.55
C GLN A 299 20.43 -4.83 3.42
N HIS A 300 20.04 -5.98 2.84
CA HIS A 300 19.97 -7.26 3.56
C HIS A 300 21.26 -8.08 3.49
N ARG A 301 22.25 -7.64 2.71
CA ARG A 301 23.60 -8.25 2.66
C ARG A 301 24.58 -7.58 3.61
N ALA A 302 24.32 -6.31 3.94
CA ALA A 302 25.18 -5.46 4.77
C ALA A 302 25.10 -5.78 6.28
#